data_7967ba1390347d9ead5833a1bdb020c9
#
_entry.id   7967ba1390347d9ead5833a1bdb020c9
#
_cell.length_a   1.000
_cell.length_b   1.000
_cell.length_c   1.000
_cell.angle_alpha   90.00
_cell.angle_beta   90.00
_cell.angle_gamma   90.00
#
_symmetry.space_group_name_H-M   'P 1'
#
loop_
_entity.id
_entity.type
_entity.pdbx_description
1 polymer ?
#
loop_
_entity_poly.entity_id
_entity_poly.type
_entity_poly.pdbx_seq_one_letter_code
_entity_poly.pdbx_strand_id
1 'polypeptide(L)'
;MIDVQQLVVAVDTVTLLPPTSVRVEAGEILVVRGKNGTGKSTLLKVLAGVRSPTGGSVTVGGEPVYRRNRAFRRRVASLIGLPPMAPDLTVEDHVRLVAATWFDTSADAERSASDALSALALDGLLRRFPHELSSGQQQLFALALVIARPFDVLVLDEPEQRLDAERLALVGDLLDKCRTNGVAIVIATHSTALADRLADRVLDLDHPQ
;
A
#
# COMPACT_ATOMS: atom_id res chain seq x y z
N MET A 1 7.23 13.93 3.44
CA MET A 1 7.74 12.67 2.83
C MET A 1 7.28 12.51 1.37
N ILE A 2 6.02 12.67 1.08
CA ILE A 2 5.43 12.70 -0.26
C ILE A 2 5.05 14.14 -0.59
N ASP A 3 5.34 14.63 -1.80
CA ASP A 3 4.92 15.94 -2.29
C ASP A 3 4.32 15.79 -3.69
N VAL A 4 3.05 16.16 -3.83
CA VAL A 4 2.25 16.12 -5.06
C VAL A 4 1.84 17.53 -5.40
N GLN A 5 2.22 18.02 -6.60
CA GLN A 5 1.94 19.38 -7.03
C GLN A 5 1.23 19.38 -8.39
N GLN A 6 -0.02 19.84 -8.40
CA GLN A 6 -0.87 19.96 -9.58
C GLN A 6 -0.85 18.71 -10.48
N LEU A 7 -0.85 17.55 -9.82
CA LEU A 7 -0.76 16.25 -10.49
C LEU A 7 -2.01 15.99 -11.32
N VAL A 8 -1.81 15.72 -12.61
CA VAL A 8 -2.87 15.41 -13.56
C VAL A 8 -2.56 14.08 -14.24
N VAL A 9 -3.58 13.28 -14.45
CA VAL A 9 -3.50 12.10 -15.30
C VAL A 9 -4.66 12.11 -16.28
N ALA A 10 -4.35 12.14 -17.57
CA ALA A 10 -5.32 12.05 -18.65
C ALA A 10 -4.91 10.95 -19.64
N VAL A 11 -5.89 10.38 -20.33
CA VAL A 11 -5.70 9.46 -21.45
C VAL A 11 -6.62 9.93 -22.56
N ASP A 12 -6.02 10.29 -23.67
CA ASP A 12 -6.71 10.95 -24.79
C ASP A 12 -7.49 12.20 -24.30
N THR A 13 -8.81 12.20 -24.41
CA THR A 13 -9.69 13.29 -23.96
C THR A 13 -10.27 13.09 -22.56
N VAL A 14 -9.94 11.97 -21.89
CA VAL A 14 -10.52 11.61 -20.58
C VAL A 14 -9.55 11.95 -19.46
N THR A 15 -9.95 12.83 -18.55
CA THR A 15 -9.22 13.10 -17.31
C THR A 15 -9.52 11.99 -16.28
N LEU A 16 -8.49 11.22 -15.92
CA LEU A 16 -8.56 10.14 -14.93
C LEU A 16 -8.26 10.63 -13.50
N LEU A 17 -7.51 11.73 -13.38
CA LEU A 17 -7.23 12.42 -12.13
C LEU A 17 -7.18 13.91 -12.45
N PRO A 18 -8.07 14.73 -11.88
CA PRO A 18 -8.02 16.19 -12.03
C PRO A 18 -6.79 16.77 -11.32
N PRO A 19 -6.41 18.03 -11.58
CA PRO A 19 -5.28 18.67 -10.90
C PRO A 19 -5.40 18.50 -9.39
N THR A 20 -4.42 17.81 -8.80
CA THR A 20 -4.45 17.43 -7.39
C THR A 20 -3.12 17.82 -6.76
N SER A 21 -3.17 18.46 -5.60
CA SER A 21 -1.98 18.79 -4.79
C SER A 21 -2.18 18.30 -3.37
N VAL A 22 -1.19 17.57 -2.86
CA VAL A 22 -1.20 17.09 -1.47
C VAL A 22 0.22 16.80 -1.00
N ARG A 23 0.48 17.06 0.27
CA ARG A 23 1.74 16.69 0.92
C ARG A 23 1.45 15.72 2.07
N VAL A 24 2.31 14.70 2.24
CA VAL A 24 2.21 13.74 3.35
C VAL A 24 3.58 13.67 4.02
N GLU A 25 3.59 13.86 5.32
CA GLU A 25 4.82 13.81 6.11
C GLU A 25 5.15 12.38 6.59
N ALA A 26 6.36 12.18 7.09
CA ALA A 26 6.73 10.92 7.73
C ALA A 26 5.87 10.71 9.00
N GLY A 27 5.34 9.50 9.18
CA GLY A 27 4.45 9.18 10.30
C GLY A 27 3.03 9.77 10.17
N GLU A 28 2.63 10.19 8.97
CA GLU A 28 1.27 10.70 8.68
C GLU A 28 0.48 9.68 7.84
N ILE A 29 -0.80 9.53 8.14
CA ILE A 29 -1.76 8.76 7.35
C ILE A 29 -2.71 9.70 6.64
N LEU A 30 -2.60 9.74 5.31
CA LEU A 30 -3.54 10.41 4.41
C LEU A 30 -4.59 9.41 3.92
N VAL A 31 -5.85 9.67 4.20
CA VAL A 31 -6.97 8.93 3.62
C VAL A 31 -7.48 9.68 2.39
N VAL A 32 -7.56 8.97 1.25
CA VAL A 32 -8.13 9.47 -0.01
C VAL A 32 -9.56 8.98 -0.13
N ARG A 33 -10.50 9.92 -0.19
CA ARG A 33 -11.94 9.67 -0.35
C ARG A 33 -12.43 10.19 -1.70
N GLY A 34 -13.62 9.76 -2.10
CA GLY A 34 -14.31 10.17 -3.33
C GLY A 34 -15.12 9.02 -3.91
N LYS A 35 -16.05 9.34 -4.78
CA LYS A 35 -16.89 8.38 -5.51
C LYS A 35 -16.06 7.47 -6.41
N ASN A 36 -16.67 6.42 -6.94
CA ASN A 36 -16.02 5.59 -7.95
C ASN A 36 -15.75 6.44 -9.21
N GLY A 37 -14.53 6.29 -9.75
CA GLY A 37 -14.12 7.03 -10.95
C GLY A 37 -13.50 8.42 -10.69
N THR A 38 -13.41 8.92 -9.45
CA THR A 38 -12.82 10.24 -9.14
C THR A 38 -11.30 10.31 -9.25
N GLY A 39 -10.62 9.16 -9.46
CA GLY A 39 -9.18 9.12 -9.64
C GLY A 39 -8.39 8.58 -8.43
N LYS A 40 -9.03 8.06 -7.37
CA LYS A 40 -8.34 7.49 -6.20
C LYS A 40 -7.25 6.49 -6.59
N SER A 41 -7.63 5.40 -7.25
CA SER A 41 -6.66 4.37 -7.70
C SER A 41 -5.66 4.92 -8.72
N THR A 42 -6.01 5.97 -9.48
CA THR A 42 -5.10 6.64 -10.41
C THR A 42 -4.01 7.38 -9.65
N LEU A 43 -4.37 8.15 -8.62
CA LEU A 43 -3.43 8.81 -7.71
C LEU A 43 -2.50 7.78 -7.07
N LEU A 44 -3.06 6.72 -6.48
CA LEU A 44 -2.26 5.67 -5.84
C LEU A 44 -1.30 4.98 -6.82
N LYS A 45 -1.72 4.70 -8.06
CA LYS A 45 -0.86 4.14 -9.11
C LYS A 45 0.28 5.07 -9.48
N VAL A 46 0.09 6.39 -9.45
CA VAL A 46 1.18 7.34 -9.67
C VAL A 46 2.15 7.32 -8.49
N LEU A 47 1.65 7.38 -7.25
CA LEU A 47 2.48 7.32 -6.04
C LEU A 47 3.30 6.01 -5.97
N ALA A 48 2.73 4.91 -6.41
CA ALA A 48 3.41 3.61 -6.51
C ALA A 48 4.38 3.49 -7.71
N GLY A 49 4.49 4.53 -8.55
CA GLY A 49 5.31 4.49 -9.76
C GLY A 49 4.80 3.54 -10.85
N VAL A 50 3.53 3.12 -10.76
CA VAL A 50 2.90 2.21 -11.74
C VAL A 50 2.40 2.98 -12.97
N ARG A 51 2.03 4.25 -12.78
CA ARG A 51 1.55 5.15 -13.83
C ARG A 51 2.33 6.46 -13.81
N SER A 52 2.66 6.96 -15.00
CA SER A 52 3.25 8.30 -15.14
C SER A 52 2.15 9.37 -15.15
N PRO A 53 2.37 10.53 -14.53
CA PRO A 53 1.48 11.67 -14.67
C PRO A 53 1.57 12.27 -16.09
N THR A 54 0.50 12.97 -16.52
CA THR A 54 0.49 13.74 -17.76
C THR A 54 0.79 15.21 -17.52
N GLY A 55 0.68 15.67 -16.27
CA GLY A 55 1.02 17.03 -15.83
C GLY A 55 1.29 17.09 -14.34
N GLY A 56 1.88 18.20 -13.90
CA GLY A 56 2.31 18.36 -12.51
C GLY A 56 3.54 17.56 -12.14
N SER A 57 3.81 17.43 -10.84
CA SER A 57 4.97 16.69 -10.34
C SER A 57 4.63 15.88 -9.09
N VAL A 58 5.41 14.81 -8.86
CA VAL A 58 5.33 14.01 -7.65
C VAL A 58 6.72 13.55 -7.24
N THR A 59 7.04 13.75 -5.96
CA THR A 59 8.30 13.30 -5.35
C THR A 59 8.03 12.48 -4.10
N VAL A 60 8.94 11.54 -3.82
CA VAL A 60 8.97 10.76 -2.59
C VAL A 60 10.38 10.86 -2.00
N GLY A 61 10.46 11.38 -0.76
CA GLY A 61 11.75 11.68 -0.13
C GLY A 61 12.59 12.69 -0.90
N GLY A 62 11.93 13.63 -1.60
CA GLY A 62 12.59 14.65 -2.44
C GLY A 62 12.97 14.18 -3.84
N GLU A 63 12.83 12.89 -4.15
CA GLU A 63 13.20 12.32 -5.45
C GLU A 63 11.95 12.09 -6.31
N PRO A 64 11.99 12.37 -7.61
CA PRO A 64 10.89 12.08 -8.53
C PRO A 64 10.54 10.60 -8.56
N VAL A 65 9.26 10.29 -8.77
CA VAL A 65 8.75 8.92 -8.81
C VAL A 65 9.12 8.22 -10.12
N TYR A 66 10.02 7.24 -10.06
CA TYR A 66 10.43 6.42 -11.19
C TYR A 66 10.36 4.92 -10.87
N ARG A 67 9.42 4.21 -11.46
CA ARG A 67 9.22 2.78 -11.20
C ARG A 67 10.46 1.91 -11.34
N ARG A 68 11.34 2.22 -12.31
CA ARG A 68 12.57 1.43 -12.60
C ARG A 68 13.72 1.74 -11.65
N ASN A 69 13.64 2.82 -10.89
CA ASN A 69 14.66 3.19 -9.91
C ASN A 69 14.61 2.24 -8.70
N ARG A 70 15.72 1.52 -8.45
CA ARG A 70 15.82 0.59 -7.31
C ARG A 70 15.65 1.30 -5.97
N ALA A 71 16.19 2.52 -5.82
CA ALA A 71 16.06 3.31 -4.60
C ALA A 71 14.60 3.66 -4.31
N PHE A 72 13.85 4.11 -5.33
CA PHE A 72 12.42 4.35 -5.23
C PHE A 72 11.66 3.09 -4.80
N ARG A 73 11.93 1.95 -5.47
CA ARG A 73 11.26 0.69 -5.15
C ARG A 73 11.56 0.20 -3.73
N ARG A 74 12.75 0.49 -3.19
CA ARG A 74 13.10 0.17 -1.79
C ARG A 74 12.32 1.06 -0.81
N ARG A 75 11.96 2.27 -1.21
CA ARG A 75 11.28 3.26 -0.39
C ARG A 75 9.77 3.14 -0.39
N VAL A 76 9.16 2.76 -1.52
CA VAL A 76 7.70 2.70 -1.67
C VAL A 76 7.21 1.26 -1.78
N ALA A 77 6.38 0.85 -0.82
CA ALA A 77 5.60 -0.38 -0.89
C ALA A 77 4.14 -0.07 -1.24
N SER A 78 3.49 -0.93 -2.02
CA SER A 78 2.11 -0.68 -2.42
C SER A 78 1.29 -1.96 -2.58
N LEU A 79 0.02 -1.90 -2.19
CA LEU A 79 -1.01 -2.89 -2.51
C LEU A 79 -2.12 -2.20 -3.30
N ILE A 80 -2.14 -2.41 -4.61
CA ILE A 80 -3.15 -1.88 -5.54
C ILE A 80 -3.73 -3.06 -6.31
N GLY A 81 -4.81 -3.63 -5.78
CA GLY A 81 -5.34 -4.93 -6.18
C GLY A 81 -4.47 -6.09 -5.67
N LEU A 82 -5.00 -7.31 -5.78
CA LEU A 82 -4.27 -8.50 -5.35
C LEU A 82 -3.09 -8.78 -6.31
N PRO A 83 -1.88 -9.05 -5.78
CA PRO A 83 -0.75 -9.43 -6.61
C PRO A 83 -0.96 -10.84 -7.18
N PRO A 84 -0.33 -11.18 -8.31
CA PRO A 84 -0.29 -12.56 -8.78
C PRO A 84 0.45 -13.43 -7.76
N MET A 85 -0.10 -14.60 -7.47
CA MET A 85 0.45 -15.57 -6.52
C MET A 85 0.79 -16.86 -7.27
N ALA A 86 1.97 -17.42 -7.01
CA ALA A 86 2.37 -18.70 -7.58
C ALA A 86 1.51 -19.84 -6.96
N PRO A 87 0.87 -20.69 -7.77
CA PRO A 87 -0.06 -21.69 -7.24
C PRO A 87 0.61 -22.81 -6.47
N ASP A 88 1.91 -23.01 -6.66
CA ASP A 88 2.74 -24.08 -6.16
C ASP A 88 3.68 -23.67 -4.99
N LEU A 89 3.60 -22.41 -4.55
CA LEU A 89 4.28 -21.93 -3.35
C LEU A 89 3.28 -21.77 -2.20
N THR A 90 3.71 -22.12 -0.99
CA THR A 90 2.91 -21.90 0.22
C THR A 90 2.90 -20.42 0.63
N VAL A 91 2.04 -20.03 1.56
CA VAL A 91 2.02 -18.69 2.17
C VAL A 91 3.40 -18.32 2.71
N GLU A 92 4.04 -19.23 3.45
CA GLU A 92 5.37 -19.02 4.01
C GLU A 92 6.44 -18.85 2.93
N ASP A 93 6.46 -19.71 1.90
CA ASP A 93 7.42 -19.65 0.81
C ASP A 93 7.37 -18.32 0.07
N HIS A 94 6.17 -17.82 -0.20
CA HIS A 94 5.99 -16.52 -0.86
C HIS A 94 6.57 -15.37 -0.05
N VAL A 95 6.21 -15.29 1.24
CA VAL A 95 6.64 -14.16 2.09
C VAL A 95 8.15 -14.19 2.28
N ARG A 96 8.73 -15.39 2.51
CA ARG A 96 10.19 -15.57 2.58
C ARG A 96 10.89 -15.22 1.27
N LEU A 97 10.33 -15.62 0.13
CA LEU A 97 10.88 -15.29 -1.18
C LEU A 97 10.91 -13.77 -1.39
N VAL A 98 9.82 -13.07 -1.07
CA VAL A 98 9.79 -11.60 -1.13
C VAL A 98 10.86 -11.02 -0.22
N ALA A 99 10.90 -11.38 1.06
CA ALA A 99 11.90 -10.87 2.00
C ALA A 99 13.33 -11.10 1.50
N ALA A 100 13.65 -12.31 1.02
CA ALA A 100 14.97 -12.66 0.50
C ALA A 100 15.43 -11.78 -0.70
N THR A 101 14.49 -11.16 -1.45
CA THR A 101 14.85 -10.25 -2.54
C THR A 101 15.25 -8.85 -2.08
N TRP A 102 14.99 -8.49 -0.80
CA TRP A 102 15.16 -7.14 -0.29
C TRP A 102 16.21 -6.98 0.81
N PHE A 103 16.51 -8.02 1.53
CA PHE A 103 17.48 -8.01 2.62
C PHE A 103 18.79 -8.68 2.19
N ASP A 104 19.91 -8.16 2.69
CA ASP A 104 21.25 -8.63 2.33
C ASP A 104 21.64 -9.87 3.16
N THR A 105 20.99 -10.08 4.31
CA THR A 105 21.23 -11.26 5.17
C THR A 105 19.99 -12.14 5.24
N SER A 106 20.20 -13.46 5.31
CA SER A 106 19.11 -14.43 5.49
C SER A 106 18.39 -14.24 6.85
N ALA A 107 19.13 -13.82 7.88
CA ALA A 107 18.56 -13.58 9.21
C ALA A 107 17.57 -12.40 9.21
N ASP A 108 17.89 -11.31 8.51
CA ASP A 108 17.00 -10.15 8.42
C ASP A 108 15.78 -10.47 7.53
N ALA A 109 16.00 -11.20 6.43
CA ALA A 109 14.92 -11.67 5.58
C ALA A 109 13.93 -12.57 6.34
N GLU A 110 14.44 -13.53 7.10
CA GLU A 110 13.64 -14.46 7.91
C GLU A 110 12.85 -13.71 8.98
N ARG A 111 13.47 -12.78 9.69
CA ARG A 111 12.82 -11.96 10.70
C ARG A 111 11.69 -11.12 10.08
N SER A 112 11.95 -10.44 8.96
CA SER A 112 10.94 -9.64 8.28
C SER A 112 9.76 -10.47 7.79
N ALA A 113 10.02 -11.67 7.26
CA ALA A 113 8.97 -12.59 6.84
C ALA A 113 8.11 -13.05 8.02
N SER A 114 8.75 -13.48 9.11
CA SER A 114 8.06 -13.92 10.33
C SER A 114 7.21 -12.80 10.94
N ASP A 115 7.79 -11.60 11.08
CA ASP A 115 7.09 -10.43 11.63
C ASP A 115 5.86 -10.06 10.78
N ALA A 116 5.97 -10.12 9.44
CA ALA A 116 4.87 -9.83 8.53
C ALA A 116 3.73 -10.86 8.65
N LEU A 117 4.07 -12.14 8.75
CA LEU A 117 3.09 -13.22 8.90
C LEU A 117 2.36 -13.13 10.25
N SER A 118 3.09 -12.95 11.34
CA SER A 118 2.51 -12.86 12.68
C SER A 118 1.69 -11.58 12.87
N ALA A 119 2.11 -10.44 12.33
CA ALA A 119 1.35 -9.19 12.41
C ALA A 119 -0.05 -9.28 11.77
N LEU A 120 -0.25 -10.20 10.85
CA LEU A 120 -1.51 -10.42 10.14
C LEU A 120 -2.19 -11.75 10.52
N ALA A 121 -1.77 -12.38 11.63
CA ALA A 121 -2.31 -13.64 12.16
C ALA A 121 -2.36 -14.77 11.10
N LEU A 122 -1.31 -14.89 10.30
CA LEU A 122 -1.18 -15.92 9.26
C LEU A 122 -0.41 -17.17 9.73
N ASP A 123 0.03 -17.23 11.00
CA ASP A 123 0.85 -18.32 11.56
C ASP A 123 0.20 -19.71 11.39
N GLY A 124 -1.12 -19.78 11.48
CA GLY A 124 -1.88 -21.02 11.27
C GLY A 124 -2.05 -21.44 9.79
N LEU A 125 -1.56 -20.61 8.85
CA LEU A 125 -1.78 -20.80 7.41
C LEU A 125 -0.47 -20.99 6.61
N LEU A 126 0.68 -21.07 7.29
CA LEU A 126 2.02 -21.08 6.68
C LEU A 126 2.17 -22.11 5.57
N ARG A 127 1.62 -23.32 5.76
CA ARG A 127 1.70 -24.45 4.82
C ARG A 127 0.57 -24.49 3.79
N ARG A 128 -0.38 -23.55 3.85
CA ARG A 128 -1.47 -23.45 2.88
C ARG A 128 -0.98 -22.82 1.57
N PHE A 129 -1.61 -23.24 0.48
CA PHE A 129 -1.43 -22.61 -0.82
C PHE A 129 -2.43 -21.46 -1.00
N PRO A 130 -2.14 -20.46 -1.86
CA PRO A 130 -3.04 -19.31 -2.06
C PRO A 130 -4.48 -19.67 -2.42
N HIS A 131 -4.68 -20.74 -3.19
CA HIS A 131 -6.00 -21.20 -3.60
C HIS A 131 -6.82 -21.87 -2.48
N GLU A 132 -6.19 -22.22 -1.36
CA GLU A 132 -6.85 -22.77 -0.18
C GLU A 132 -7.29 -21.69 0.83
N LEU A 133 -6.92 -20.44 0.58
CA LEU A 133 -7.24 -19.31 1.46
C LEU A 133 -8.63 -18.75 1.15
N SER A 134 -9.37 -18.34 2.18
CA SER A 134 -10.56 -17.52 1.99
C SER A 134 -10.17 -16.14 1.41
N SER A 135 -11.15 -15.44 0.83
CA SER A 135 -10.89 -14.12 0.22
C SER A 135 -10.30 -13.10 1.20
N GLY A 136 -10.73 -13.10 2.46
CA GLY A 136 -10.16 -12.27 3.51
C GLY A 136 -8.73 -12.69 3.90
N GLN A 137 -8.46 -14.00 3.96
CA GLN A 137 -7.10 -14.51 4.18
C GLN A 137 -6.17 -14.16 3.02
N GLN A 138 -6.65 -14.21 1.77
CA GLN A 138 -5.89 -13.76 0.60
C GLN A 138 -5.55 -12.26 0.68
N GLN A 139 -6.46 -11.43 1.20
CA GLN A 139 -6.22 -10.01 1.38
C GLN A 139 -5.12 -9.77 2.44
N LEU A 140 -5.19 -10.43 3.59
CA LEU A 140 -4.14 -10.35 4.61
C LEU A 140 -2.80 -10.89 4.09
N PHE A 141 -2.83 -11.99 3.36
CA PHE A 141 -1.63 -12.55 2.73
C PHE A 141 -1.00 -11.58 1.72
N ALA A 142 -1.81 -10.90 0.89
CA ALA A 142 -1.31 -9.87 -0.03
C ALA A 142 -0.65 -8.71 0.73
N LEU A 143 -1.22 -8.29 1.87
CA LEU A 143 -0.59 -7.31 2.76
C LEU A 143 0.73 -7.81 3.34
N ALA A 144 0.80 -9.09 3.77
CA ALA A 144 2.04 -9.69 4.28
C ALA A 144 3.17 -9.62 3.24
N LEU A 145 2.87 -9.90 1.97
CA LEU A 145 3.84 -9.78 0.86
C LEU A 145 4.36 -8.34 0.70
N VAL A 146 3.50 -7.34 0.95
CA VAL A 146 3.87 -5.93 0.81
C VAL A 146 4.74 -5.46 1.98
N ILE A 147 4.45 -5.90 3.21
CA ILE A 147 5.16 -5.43 4.41
C ILE A 147 6.41 -6.27 4.77
N ALA A 148 6.60 -7.43 4.14
CA ALA A 148 7.80 -8.28 4.31
C ALA A 148 9.06 -7.71 3.62
N ARG A 149 9.12 -6.40 3.42
CA ARG A 149 10.22 -5.70 2.74
C ARG A 149 10.43 -4.32 3.38
N PRO A 150 11.59 -3.69 3.21
CA PRO A 150 11.78 -2.32 3.68
C PRO A 150 10.93 -1.32 2.89
N PHE A 151 10.39 -0.31 3.59
CA PHE A 151 9.69 0.82 2.98
C PHE A 151 9.63 2.01 3.95
N ASP A 152 9.59 3.23 3.40
CA ASP A 152 9.35 4.48 4.11
C ASP A 152 7.95 5.02 3.80
N VAL A 153 7.35 4.55 2.69
CA VAL A 153 6.04 4.94 2.20
C VAL A 153 5.20 3.70 1.89
N LEU A 154 3.97 3.67 2.37
CA LEU A 154 3.00 2.61 2.12
C LEU A 154 1.77 3.17 1.40
N VAL A 155 1.42 2.60 0.25
CA VAL A 155 0.29 3.01 -0.59
C VAL A 155 -0.70 1.85 -0.70
N LEU A 156 -1.94 2.05 -0.23
CA LEU A 156 -2.95 0.99 -0.13
C LEU A 156 -4.25 1.40 -0.83
N ASP A 157 -4.74 0.54 -1.71
CA ASP A 157 -6.03 0.68 -2.40
C ASP A 157 -7.03 -0.32 -1.81
N GLU A 158 -7.99 0.16 -1.03
CA GLU A 158 -9.03 -0.61 -0.36
C GLU A 158 -8.49 -1.83 0.43
N PRO A 159 -7.56 -1.63 1.39
CA PRO A 159 -6.95 -2.73 2.13
C PRO A 159 -7.97 -3.51 2.99
N GLU A 160 -9.13 -2.92 3.26
CA GLU A 160 -10.23 -3.51 4.01
C GLU A 160 -11.09 -4.49 3.22
N GLN A 161 -10.93 -4.59 1.91
CA GLN A 161 -11.78 -5.44 1.08
C GLN A 161 -11.85 -6.88 1.60
N ARG A 162 -13.07 -7.43 1.71
CA ARG A 162 -13.34 -8.82 2.11
C ARG A 162 -12.92 -9.19 3.54
N LEU A 163 -12.62 -8.18 4.37
CA LEU A 163 -12.27 -8.38 5.77
C LEU A 163 -13.51 -8.23 6.66
N ASP A 164 -13.62 -9.12 7.63
CA ASP A 164 -14.51 -8.97 8.79
C ASP A 164 -13.92 -7.96 9.79
N ALA A 165 -14.69 -7.66 10.83
CA ALA A 165 -14.29 -6.66 11.83
C ALA A 165 -13.00 -7.03 12.59
N GLU A 166 -12.76 -8.32 12.84
CA GLU A 166 -11.56 -8.79 13.54
C GLU A 166 -10.31 -8.59 12.65
N ARG A 167 -10.38 -9.00 11.39
CA ARG A 167 -9.28 -8.82 10.45
C ARG A 167 -9.04 -7.35 10.11
N LEU A 168 -10.12 -6.55 10.06
CA LEU A 168 -9.99 -5.11 9.87
C LEU A 168 -9.24 -4.46 11.04
N ALA A 169 -9.47 -4.92 12.28
CA ALA A 169 -8.72 -4.45 13.44
C ALA A 169 -7.22 -4.75 13.32
N LEU A 170 -6.84 -5.98 12.88
CA LEU A 170 -5.43 -6.33 12.63
C LEU A 170 -4.77 -5.39 11.62
N VAL A 171 -5.47 -5.07 10.53
CA VAL A 171 -4.95 -4.11 9.53
C VAL A 171 -4.78 -2.74 10.17
N GLY A 172 -5.75 -2.28 10.97
CA GLY A 172 -5.66 -1.01 11.70
C GLY A 172 -4.43 -0.97 12.63
N ASP A 173 -4.21 -2.03 13.43
CA ASP A 173 -3.06 -2.13 14.35
C ASP A 173 -1.72 -2.12 13.59
N LEU A 174 -1.65 -2.84 12.46
CA LEU A 174 -0.49 -2.82 11.59
C LEU A 174 -0.17 -1.40 11.07
N LEU A 175 -1.19 -0.68 10.59
CA LEU A 175 -1.01 0.67 10.04
C LEU A 175 -0.63 1.68 11.12
N ASP A 176 -1.20 1.58 12.33
CA ASP A 176 -0.79 2.38 13.49
C ASP A 176 0.67 2.13 13.87
N LYS A 177 1.11 0.87 13.85
CA LYS A 177 2.51 0.51 14.09
C LYS A 177 3.43 1.07 13.00
N CYS A 178 3.05 0.98 11.73
CA CYS A 178 3.82 1.58 10.63
C CYS A 178 3.93 3.10 10.80
N ARG A 179 2.82 3.80 11.11
CA ARG A 179 2.79 5.24 11.37
C ARG A 179 3.74 5.63 12.51
N THR A 180 3.68 4.92 13.63
CA THR A 180 4.54 5.15 14.81
C THR A 180 6.03 4.97 14.47
N ASN A 181 6.34 4.09 13.53
CA ASN A 181 7.70 3.89 13.03
C ASN A 181 8.12 4.91 11.96
N GLY A 182 7.32 5.97 11.73
CA GLY A 182 7.65 7.05 10.81
C GLY A 182 7.30 6.80 9.34
N VAL A 183 6.55 5.74 9.04
CA VAL A 183 6.11 5.46 7.66
C VAL A 183 5.02 6.45 7.24
N ALA A 184 5.18 7.08 6.08
CA ALA A 184 4.11 7.87 5.46
C ALA A 184 3.13 6.94 4.74
N ILE A 185 1.83 7.05 5.03
CA ILE A 185 0.84 6.11 4.53
C ILE A 185 -0.23 6.87 3.73
N VAL A 186 -0.56 6.34 2.55
CA VAL A 186 -1.68 6.84 1.72
C VAL A 186 -2.65 5.70 1.47
N ILE A 187 -3.90 5.87 1.89
CA ILE A 187 -4.93 4.83 1.81
C ILE A 187 -6.14 5.39 1.06
N ALA A 188 -6.55 4.71 -0.03
CA ALA A 188 -7.90 4.86 -0.54
C ALA A 188 -8.80 3.84 0.15
N THR A 189 -9.88 4.28 0.78
CA THR A 189 -10.80 3.41 1.52
C THR A 189 -12.24 3.90 1.45
N HIS A 190 -13.16 2.95 1.43
CA HIS A 190 -14.59 3.20 1.63
C HIS A 190 -15.05 2.88 3.06
N SER A 191 -14.18 2.32 3.89
CA SER A 191 -14.48 2.05 5.30
C SER A 191 -14.41 3.33 6.14
N THR A 192 -15.54 3.80 6.61
CA THR A 192 -15.60 4.91 7.57
C THR A 192 -14.87 4.57 8.86
N ALA A 193 -15.04 3.34 9.36
CA ALA A 193 -14.39 2.87 10.58
C ALA A 193 -12.85 2.93 10.47
N LEU A 194 -12.28 2.50 9.34
CA LEU A 194 -10.83 2.56 9.13
C LEU A 194 -10.35 4.01 9.01
N ALA A 195 -11.10 4.82 8.27
CA ALA A 195 -10.75 6.22 8.07
C ALA A 195 -10.84 7.04 9.37
N ASP A 196 -11.91 6.86 10.14
CA ASP A 196 -12.13 7.60 11.41
C ASP A 196 -11.09 7.19 12.48
N ARG A 197 -10.61 5.95 12.42
CA ARG A 197 -9.55 5.47 13.31
C ARG A 197 -8.17 6.02 12.94
N LEU A 198 -7.84 6.06 11.65
CA LEU A 198 -6.45 6.18 11.19
C LEU A 198 -6.11 7.53 10.56
N ALA A 199 -7.09 8.26 10.02
CA ALA A 199 -6.79 9.45 9.22
C ALA A 199 -6.25 10.59 10.07
N ASP A 200 -5.00 11.00 9.82
CA ASP A 200 -4.50 12.29 10.29
C ASP A 200 -5.04 13.41 9.38
N ARG A 201 -5.17 13.11 8.07
CA ARG A 201 -5.77 14.02 7.08
C ARG A 201 -6.59 13.25 6.05
N VAL A 202 -7.55 13.96 5.44
CA VAL A 202 -8.40 13.42 4.38
C VAL A 202 -8.24 14.28 3.13
N LEU A 203 -8.00 13.64 1.99
CA LEU A 203 -8.08 14.22 0.65
C LEU A 203 -9.39 13.76 0.00
N ASP A 204 -10.31 14.70 -0.23
CA ASP A 204 -11.57 14.43 -0.93
C ASP A 204 -11.44 14.78 -2.42
N LEU A 205 -11.48 13.77 -3.29
CA LEU A 205 -11.38 13.94 -4.74
C LEU A 205 -12.74 14.32 -5.41
N ASP A 206 -13.86 14.27 -4.67
CA ASP A 206 -15.13 14.79 -5.17
C ASP A 206 -15.14 16.35 -5.12
N HIS A 207 -14.35 16.92 -4.22
CA HIS A 207 -14.21 18.37 -4.01
C HIS A 207 -12.72 18.72 -3.92
N PRO A 208 -11.97 18.66 -5.05
CA PRO A 208 -10.55 19.04 -5.05
C PRO A 208 -10.42 20.53 -4.63
N GLN A 209 -9.61 20.76 -3.59
CA GLN A 209 -9.28 22.10 -3.10
C GLN A 209 -8.24 22.78 -3.98
#